data_e818ecc3858e5972d1475d730b87af9b
#
_entry.id   e818ecc3858e5972d1475d730b87af9b
#
_cell.length_a   1.000
_cell.length_b   1.000
_cell.length_c   1.000
_cell.angle_alpha   90.00
_cell.angle_beta   90.00
_cell.angle_gamma   90.00
#
_symmetry.space_group_name_H-M   'P 1'
#
loop_
_entity.id
_entity.type
_entity.pdbx_description
1 polymer ?
#
loop_
_entity_poly.entity_id
_entity_poly.type
_entity_poly.pdbx_seq_one_letter_code
_entity_poly.pdbx_strand_id
1 'polypeptide(L)'
;LNLLLNGLVSSLDHAIQGDTLVAPYHKSDDNQKLRQFDFVVSNPPFKMDFSDTREKIAAMPARFWAGVPNVPAKKKESMAIYTCFIQHVINSLKKTGKGAIVIPTGFITAKSGIEKNILQKIVEDKIVYGCVSMPSNVFANTGTNVSVLFFDKSASADKVILIDASKLGEEYKDANGLKKVRLSNDEIERIVTTFLNKEAVDDFSVAVTYDEI
;
A
#
# COMPACT_ATOMS: atom_id res chain seq x y z
N LEU A 1 6.52 18.79 13.08
CA LEU A 1 5.36 19.37 13.75
C LEU A 1 4.27 18.32 14.04
N ASN A 2 3.83 17.53 13.05
CA ASN A 2 2.77 16.52 13.26
C ASN A 2 3.10 15.49 14.34
N LEU A 3 4.34 15.00 14.41
CA LEU A 3 4.78 14.06 15.46
C LEU A 3 4.69 14.69 16.84
N LEU A 4 5.09 15.97 16.97
CA LEU A 4 4.99 16.71 18.23
C LEU A 4 3.53 16.89 18.66
N LEU A 5 2.66 17.27 17.73
CA LEU A 5 1.23 17.50 18.00
C LEU A 5 0.50 16.21 18.39
N ASN A 6 0.99 15.06 17.97
CA ASN A 6 0.44 13.74 18.31
C ASN A 6 1.18 13.05 19.48
N GLY A 7 2.01 13.77 20.24
CA GLY A 7 2.70 13.23 21.42
C GLY A 7 3.84 12.25 21.11
N LEU A 8 4.30 12.17 19.87
CA LEU A 8 5.34 11.24 19.41
C LEU A 8 6.73 11.88 19.47
N VAL A 9 7.04 12.58 20.53
CA VAL A 9 8.32 13.32 20.71
C VAL A 9 9.52 12.37 20.65
N SER A 10 9.43 11.21 21.28
CA SER A 10 10.49 10.18 21.28
C SER A 10 10.75 9.56 19.91
N SER A 11 9.86 9.76 18.94
CA SER A 11 10.00 9.24 17.58
C SER A 11 10.60 10.24 16.59
N LEU A 12 10.93 11.46 17.03
CA LEU A 12 11.47 12.50 16.14
C LEU A 12 12.81 12.09 15.52
N ASP A 13 13.67 11.43 16.28
CA ASP A 13 14.98 10.97 15.82
C ASP A 13 14.89 9.85 14.76
N HIS A 14 13.69 9.26 14.60
CA HIS A 14 13.42 8.24 13.58
C HIS A 14 12.77 8.82 12.32
N ALA A 15 12.42 10.11 12.32
CA ALA A 15 11.86 10.81 11.16
C ALA A 15 12.99 11.33 10.27
N ILE A 16 13.45 10.52 9.35
CA ILE A 16 14.64 10.78 8.52
C ILE A 16 14.22 11.27 7.14
N GLN A 17 14.81 12.38 6.71
CA GLN A 17 14.68 12.86 5.35
C GLN A 17 15.64 12.11 4.43
N GLY A 18 15.13 11.54 3.32
CA GLY A 18 15.94 10.84 2.34
C GLY A 18 15.09 10.10 1.30
N ASP A 19 15.76 9.55 0.30
CA ASP A 19 15.14 8.66 -0.69
C ASP A 19 15.14 7.21 -0.16
N THR A 20 13.98 6.77 0.32
CA THR A 20 13.85 5.45 0.93
C THR A 20 13.98 4.29 -0.07
N LEU A 21 13.76 4.56 -1.36
CA LEU A 21 13.91 3.53 -2.41
C LEU A 21 15.36 3.33 -2.81
N VAL A 22 16.17 4.40 -2.88
CA VAL A 22 17.58 4.34 -3.27
C VAL A 22 18.49 4.04 -2.08
N ALA A 23 18.30 4.77 -0.99
CA ALA A 23 19.19 4.73 0.18
C ALA A 23 18.38 4.74 1.49
N PRO A 24 17.68 3.64 1.82
CA PRO A 24 16.92 3.57 3.06
C PRO A 24 17.83 3.77 4.26
N TYR A 25 17.45 4.67 5.16
CA TYR A 25 18.22 4.97 6.37
C TYR A 25 18.15 3.84 7.39
N HIS A 26 16.96 3.26 7.58
CA HIS A 26 16.77 2.17 8.54
C HIS A 26 17.37 0.87 8.01
N LYS A 27 18.56 0.55 8.50
CA LYS A 27 19.28 -0.68 8.19
C LYS A 27 19.37 -1.58 9.40
N SER A 28 19.74 -2.85 9.18
CA SER A 28 20.09 -3.80 10.23
C SER A 28 21.33 -3.33 11.00
N ASP A 29 21.57 -3.90 12.17
CA ASP A 29 22.66 -3.50 13.06
C ASP A 29 24.04 -3.65 12.38
N ASP A 30 24.17 -4.56 11.41
CA ASP A 30 25.37 -4.73 10.58
C ASP A 30 25.45 -3.78 9.36
N ASN A 31 24.47 -2.88 9.20
CA ASN A 31 24.32 -1.93 8.09
C ASN A 31 24.24 -2.57 6.68
N GLN A 32 24.12 -3.90 6.57
CA GLN A 32 24.13 -4.58 5.28
C GLN A 32 22.75 -4.80 4.66
N LYS A 33 21.70 -4.91 5.51
CA LYS A 33 20.33 -5.22 5.09
C LYS A 33 19.36 -4.14 5.51
N LEU A 34 18.18 -4.16 4.92
CA LEU A 34 17.04 -3.39 5.43
C LEU A 34 16.69 -3.87 6.83
N ARG A 35 16.47 -2.92 7.74
CA ARG A 35 15.83 -3.22 9.02
C ARG A 35 14.41 -3.69 8.75
N GLN A 36 14.01 -4.76 9.42
CA GLN A 36 12.67 -5.33 9.32
C GLN A 36 11.83 -4.94 10.53
N PHE A 37 10.55 -4.73 10.29
CA PHE A 37 9.60 -4.25 11.27
C PHE A 37 8.43 -5.23 11.43
N ASP A 38 7.80 -5.21 12.60
CA ASP A 38 6.59 -5.99 12.87
C ASP A 38 5.39 -5.41 12.10
N PHE A 39 5.35 -4.07 11.96
CA PHE A 39 4.32 -3.36 11.22
C PHE A 39 4.92 -2.32 10.28
N VAL A 40 4.42 -2.30 9.05
CA VAL A 40 4.78 -1.27 8.05
C VAL A 40 3.51 -0.74 7.42
N VAL A 41 3.28 0.57 7.50
CA VAL A 41 2.18 1.25 6.81
C VAL A 41 2.73 2.29 5.86
N SER A 42 2.11 2.44 4.68
CA SER A 42 2.58 3.37 3.67
C SER A 42 1.43 3.97 2.86
N ASN A 43 1.51 5.26 2.62
CA ASN A 43 0.69 5.95 1.61
C ASN A 43 1.66 6.65 0.64
N PRO A 44 2.19 5.92 -0.35
CA PRO A 44 3.20 6.44 -1.26
C PRO A 44 2.59 7.29 -2.37
N PRO A 45 3.38 8.12 -3.06
CA PRO A 45 2.96 8.68 -4.33
C PRO A 45 2.67 7.57 -5.34
N PHE A 46 1.58 7.69 -6.13
CA PHE A 46 1.23 6.68 -7.12
C PHE A 46 2.05 6.81 -8.38
N LYS A 47 2.26 8.05 -8.82
CA LYS A 47 3.01 8.38 -10.03
C LYS A 47 3.99 9.51 -9.73
N MET A 48 5.20 9.37 -10.22
CA MET A 48 6.27 10.36 -10.05
C MET A 48 7.34 10.12 -11.10
N ASP A 49 7.97 11.17 -11.59
CA ASP A 49 9.22 11.05 -12.32
C ASP A 49 10.34 10.67 -11.35
N PHE A 50 10.89 9.48 -11.53
CA PHE A 50 12.08 9.01 -10.84
C PHE A 50 13.13 8.47 -11.83
N SER A 51 13.09 8.98 -13.06
CA SER A 51 13.99 8.54 -14.13
C SER A 51 15.47 8.65 -13.75
N ASP A 52 15.84 9.67 -12.97
CA ASP A 52 17.23 9.92 -12.55
C ASP A 52 17.74 8.87 -11.53
N THR A 53 16.83 8.26 -10.77
CA THR A 53 17.18 7.26 -9.74
C THR A 53 16.78 5.84 -10.14
N ARG A 54 16.08 5.68 -11.26
CA ARG A 54 15.54 4.41 -11.74
C ARG A 54 16.58 3.30 -11.79
N GLU A 55 17.76 3.58 -12.36
CA GLU A 55 18.83 2.57 -12.51
C GLU A 55 19.43 2.16 -11.15
N LYS A 56 19.51 3.08 -10.19
CA LYS A 56 19.94 2.78 -8.82
C LYS A 56 18.97 1.82 -8.12
N ILE A 57 17.66 2.02 -8.36
CA ILE A 57 16.61 1.15 -7.82
C ILE A 57 16.68 -0.22 -8.50
N ALA A 58 16.82 -0.27 -9.83
CA ALA A 58 16.91 -1.50 -10.61
C ALA A 58 18.16 -2.32 -10.31
N ALA A 59 19.22 -1.69 -9.81
CA ALA A 59 20.44 -2.38 -9.37
C ALA A 59 20.24 -3.23 -8.09
N MET A 60 19.06 -3.20 -7.48
CA MET A 60 18.70 -3.96 -6.27
C MET A 60 17.62 -5.04 -6.55
N PRO A 61 17.87 -6.04 -7.42
CA PRO A 61 16.86 -7.00 -7.86
C PRO A 61 16.30 -7.87 -6.72
N ALA A 62 17.08 -8.11 -5.67
CA ALA A 62 16.59 -8.84 -4.50
C ALA A 62 15.50 -8.07 -3.73
N ARG A 63 15.51 -6.75 -3.83
CA ARG A 63 14.51 -5.88 -3.20
C ARG A 63 13.37 -5.55 -4.15
N PHE A 64 13.64 -5.38 -5.44
CA PHE A 64 12.68 -5.03 -6.48
C PHE A 64 12.50 -6.20 -7.47
N TRP A 65 12.13 -7.33 -6.91
CA TRP A 65 12.08 -8.65 -7.55
C TRP A 65 11.05 -8.74 -8.70
N ALA A 66 10.00 -7.93 -8.69
CA ALA A 66 9.03 -7.88 -9.79
C ALA A 66 9.46 -6.91 -10.91
N GLY A 67 10.58 -6.21 -10.72
CA GLY A 67 11.11 -5.20 -11.62
C GLY A 67 10.83 -3.77 -11.20
N VAL A 68 11.32 -2.84 -12.00
CA VAL A 68 11.18 -1.38 -11.80
C VAL A 68 10.59 -0.77 -13.07
N PRO A 69 9.60 0.12 -13.00
CA PRO A 69 8.98 0.74 -14.17
C PRO A 69 10.00 1.32 -15.14
N ASN A 70 9.78 1.09 -16.42
CA ASN A 70 10.61 1.68 -17.47
C ASN A 70 10.37 3.18 -17.57
N VAL A 71 11.41 3.92 -17.99
CA VAL A 71 11.29 5.35 -18.26
C VAL A 71 10.56 5.53 -19.60
N PRO A 72 9.36 6.12 -19.61
CA PRO A 72 8.64 6.38 -20.87
C PRO A 72 9.32 7.51 -21.63
N ALA A 73 9.23 7.46 -22.97
CA ALA A 73 9.77 8.49 -23.83
C ALA A 73 9.10 9.87 -23.60
N LYS A 74 7.84 9.86 -23.19
CA LYS A 74 7.05 11.04 -22.83
C LYS A 74 6.33 10.78 -21.53
N LYS A 75 5.98 11.84 -20.79
CA LYS A 75 5.23 11.78 -19.53
C LYS A 75 5.93 10.96 -18.44
N LYS A 76 7.20 11.27 -18.18
CA LYS A 76 7.98 10.60 -17.10
C LYS A 76 7.29 10.68 -15.75
N GLU A 77 6.54 11.74 -15.49
CA GLU A 77 5.70 11.90 -14.28
C GLU A 77 4.61 10.82 -14.13
N SER A 78 4.34 10.03 -15.17
CA SER A 78 3.38 8.92 -15.12
C SER A 78 3.97 7.59 -14.65
N MET A 79 5.29 7.53 -14.37
CA MET A 79 5.93 6.30 -13.89
C MET A 79 5.31 5.80 -12.59
N ALA A 80 4.88 4.53 -12.57
CA ALA A 80 4.14 3.92 -11.46
C ALA A 80 5.05 3.59 -10.26
N ILE A 81 5.58 4.61 -9.59
CA ILE A 81 6.53 4.47 -8.48
C ILE A 81 5.97 3.65 -7.31
N TYR A 82 4.65 3.63 -7.12
CA TYR A 82 4.01 2.87 -6.05
C TYR A 82 4.34 1.36 -6.12
N THR A 83 4.62 0.82 -7.31
CA THR A 83 5.02 -0.58 -7.48
C THR A 83 6.38 -0.88 -6.81
N CYS A 84 7.27 0.09 -6.78
CA CYS A 84 8.52 0.01 -6.02
C CYS A 84 8.24 0.08 -4.51
N PHE A 85 7.31 0.93 -4.08
CA PHE A 85 6.93 1.02 -2.67
C PHE A 85 6.26 -0.25 -2.15
N ILE A 86 5.41 -0.93 -2.94
CA ILE A 86 4.84 -2.23 -2.55
C ILE A 86 5.96 -3.22 -2.24
N GLN A 87 6.92 -3.36 -3.16
CA GLN A 87 8.06 -4.27 -2.99
C GLN A 87 8.92 -3.88 -1.79
N HIS A 88 9.12 -2.58 -1.56
CA HIS A 88 9.85 -2.08 -0.41
C HIS A 88 9.14 -2.40 0.92
N VAL A 89 7.83 -2.16 1.01
CA VAL A 89 7.03 -2.51 2.20
C VAL A 89 7.17 -3.99 2.53
N ILE A 90 6.98 -4.87 1.54
CA ILE A 90 7.08 -6.32 1.73
C ILE A 90 8.49 -6.73 2.22
N ASN A 91 9.55 -6.14 1.65
CA ASN A 91 10.92 -6.42 2.08
C ASN A 91 11.26 -5.86 3.47
N SER A 92 10.55 -4.83 3.92
CA SER A 92 10.71 -4.22 5.22
C SER A 92 9.94 -4.93 6.34
N LEU A 93 9.13 -5.95 6.01
CA LEU A 93 8.42 -6.75 6.98
C LEU A 93 9.26 -7.92 7.51
N LYS A 94 9.22 -8.16 8.83
CA LYS A 94 9.70 -9.39 9.43
C LYS A 94 8.97 -10.61 8.87
N LYS A 95 9.45 -11.82 9.16
CA LYS A 95 8.81 -13.08 8.72
C LYS A 95 7.37 -13.25 9.22
N THR A 96 7.02 -12.61 10.32
CA THR A 96 5.66 -12.60 10.91
C THR A 96 5.06 -11.20 10.90
N GLY A 97 5.66 -10.27 10.13
CA GLY A 97 5.24 -8.88 10.08
C GLY A 97 3.98 -8.67 9.23
N LYS A 98 3.24 -7.62 9.57
CA LYS A 98 2.02 -7.19 8.88
C LYS A 98 2.21 -5.82 8.26
N GLY A 99 1.62 -5.62 7.10
CA GLY A 99 1.73 -4.35 6.38
C GLY A 99 0.42 -3.87 5.80
N ALA A 100 0.35 -2.56 5.55
CA ALA A 100 -0.73 -1.97 4.79
C ALA A 100 -0.18 -0.88 3.86
N ILE A 101 -0.70 -0.82 2.65
CA ILE A 101 -0.31 0.19 1.66
C ILE A 101 -1.51 0.69 0.88
N VAL A 102 -1.57 2.00 0.69
CA VAL A 102 -2.56 2.63 -0.19
C VAL A 102 -2.07 2.51 -1.63
N ILE A 103 -2.93 2.02 -2.51
CA ILE A 103 -2.65 1.77 -3.92
C ILE A 103 -3.78 2.29 -4.83
N PRO A 104 -3.53 2.56 -6.11
CA PRO A 104 -4.60 2.73 -7.08
C PRO A 104 -5.43 1.46 -7.19
N THR A 105 -6.77 1.56 -7.20
CA THR A 105 -7.66 0.38 -7.28
C THR A 105 -7.37 -0.46 -8.54
N GLY A 106 -6.95 0.15 -9.64
CA GLY A 106 -6.56 -0.57 -10.87
C GLY A 106 -5.43 -1.58 -10.69
N PHE A 107 -4.65 -1.50 -9.61
CA PHE A 107 -3.61 -2.49 -9.31
C PHE A 107 -4.18 -3.90 -9.09
N ILE A 108 -5.30 -4.02 -8.36
CA ILE A 108 -5.90 -5.33 -8.04
C ILE A 108 -6.47 -6.09 -9.23
N THR A 109 -6.62 -5.41 -10.36
CA THR A 109 -7.12 -6.01 -11.61
C THR A 109 -6.07 -6.04 -12.72
N ALA A 110 -4.80 -5.85 -12.38
CA ALA A 110 -3.71 -5.78 -13.34
C ALA A 110 -3.49 -7.13 -14.06
N LYS A 111 -3.50 -7.10 -15.40
CA LYS A 111 -3.38 -8.29 -16.25
C LYS A 111 -2.00 -8.47 -16.89
N SER A 112 -1.12 -7.51 -16.71
CA SER A 112 0.22 -7.53 -17.32
C SER A 112 1.20 -6.63 -16.54
N GLY A 113 2.48 -6.73 -16.88
CA GLY A 113 3.53 -5.87 -16.36
C GLY A 113 3.91 -6.16 -14.91
N ILE A 114 4.54 -5.16 -14.29
CA ILE A 114 5.08 -5.26 -12.92
C ILE A 114 3.98 -5.48 -11.90
N GLU A 115 2.84 -4.82 -12.08
CA GLU A 115 1.67 -4.95 -11.22
C GLU A 115 1.20 -6.42 -11.15
N LYS A 116 1.05 -7.08 -12.32
CA LYS A 116 0.70 -8.49 -12.39
C LYS A 116 1.73 -9.36 -11.69
N ASN A 117 3.03 -9.12 -11.92
CA ASN A 117 4.09 -9.90 -11.30
C ASN A 117 4.07 -9.76 -9.77
N ILE A 118 3.76 -8.57 -9.24
CA ILE A 118 3.60 -8.36 -7.82
C ILE A 118 2.39 -9.12 -7.29
N LEU A 119 1.22 -8.96 -7.93
CA LEU A 119 -0.01 -9.66 -7.54
C LEU A 119 0.19 -11.17 -7.49
N GLN A 120 0.71 -11.74 -8.57
CA GLN A 120 0.97 -13.17 -8.66
C GLN A 120 1.84 -13.63 -7.49
N LYS A 121 2.95 -12.95 -7.24
CA LYS A 121 3.86 -13.35 -6.17
C LYS A 121 3.25 -13.24 -4.77
N ILE A 122 2.51 -12.17 -4.46
CA ILE A 122 1.91 -12.03 -3.12
C ILE A 122 0.79 -13.03 -2.87
N VAL A 123 0.14 -13.53 -3.91
CA VAL A 123 -0.85 -14.61 -3.85
C VAL A 123 -0.15 -15.96 -3.71
N GLU A 124 0.85 -16.27 -4.56
CA GLU A 124 1.65 -17.50 -4.48
C GLU A 124 2.35 -17.66 -3.12
N ASP A 125 2.93 -16.59 -2.60
CA ASP A 125 3.60 -16.56 -1.28
C ASP A 125 2.59 -16.52 -0.11
N LYS A 126 1.27 -16.45 -0.39
CA LYS A 126 0.17 -16.37 0.59
C LYS A 126 0.33 -15.24 1.61
N ILE A 127 0.86 -14.10 1.17
CA ILE A 127 1.10 -12.93 2.04
C ILE A 127 0.06 -11.82 1.89
N VAL A 128 -0.78 -11.85 0.88
CA VAL A 128 -1.92 -10.94 0.79
C VAL A 128 -2.98 -11.36 1.82
N TYR A 129 -3.35 -10.44 2.70
CA TYR A 129 -4.30 -10.72 3.77
C TYR A 129 -5.71 -10.22 3.45
N GLY A 130 -5.79 -9.10 2.75
CA GLY A 130 -7.05 -8.50 2.32
C GLY A 130 -6.86 -7.23 1.53
N CYS A 131 -7.96 -6.74 0.97
CA CYS A 131 -8.01 -5.48 0.24
C CYS A 131 -9.34 -4.76 0.53
N VAL A 132 -9.28 -3.46 0.77
CA VAL A 132 -10.44 -2.60 0.97
C VAL A 132 -10.45 -1.52 -0.10
N SER A 133 -11.43 -1.55 -1.01
CA SER A 133 -11.66 -0.49 -1.98
C SER A 133 -12.36 0.67 -1.29
N MET A 134 -11.77 1.86 -1.36
CA MET A 134 -12.23 3.05 -0.65
C MET A 134 -13.12 3.92 -1.55
N PRO A 135 -13.98 4.77 -0.97
CA PRO A 135 -14.73 5.76 -1.73
C PRO A 135 -13.81 6.72 -2.51
N SER A 136 -14.29 7.18 -3.67
CA SER A 136 -13.60 8.24 -4.40
C SER A 136 -13.47 9.50 -3.55
N ASN A 137 -12.39 10.25 -3.72
CA ASN A 137 -12.15 11.51 -3.00
C ASN A 137 -12.06 11.41 -1.46
N VAL A 138 -11.90 10.21 -0.89
CA VAL A 138 -11.64 10.03 0.55
C VAL A 138 -10.23 10.51 0.93
N PHE A 139 -9.26 10.39 0.01
CA PHE A 139 -7.91 10.92 0.20
C PHE A 139 -7.75 12.31 -0.42
N ALA A 140 -6.97 13.16 0.23
CA ALA A 140 -6.69 14.50 -0.27
C ALA A 140 -5.93 14.44 -1.62
N ASN A 141 -6.31 15.33 -2.55
CA ASN A 141 -5.62 15.57 -3.83
C ASN A 141 -5.57 14.39 -4.81
N THR A 142 -6.41 13.38 -4.68
CA THR A 142 -6.50 12.32 -5.67
C THR A 142 -7.93 12.17 -6.20
N GLY A 143 -8.12 12.31 -7.51
CA GLY A 143 -9.36 11.89 -8.19
C GLY A 143 -9.33 10.41 -8.57
N THR A 144 -8.29 9.68 -8.20
CA THR A 144 -8.10 8.26 -8.49
C THR A 144 -8.79 7.42 -7.41
N ASN A 145 -9.53 6.40 -7.83
CA ASN A 145 -10.04 5.40 -6.90
C ASN A 145 -8.87 4.66 -6.25
N VAL A 146 -8.92 4.51 -4.95
CA VAL A 146 -7.86 3.92 -4.16
C VAL A 146 -8.35 2.71 -3.39
N SER A 147 -7.44 1.81 -3.12
CA SER A 147 -7.66 0.66 -2.24
C SER A 147 -6.55 0.60 -1.20
N VAL A 148 -6.83 -0.01 -0.07
CA VAL A 148 -5.82 -0.34 0.94
C VAL A 148 -5.56 -1.83 0.84
N LEU A 149 -4.32 -2.19 0.49
CA LEU A 149 -3.86 -3.57 0.40
C LEU A 149 -3.14 -3.96 1.68
N PHE A 150 -3.50 -5.09 2.25
CA PHE A 150 -2.98 -5.59 3.52
C PHE A 150 -2.15 -6.85 3.32
N PHE A 151 -1.03 -6.92 4.03
CA PHE A 151 -0.10 -8.05 4.04
C PHE A 151 0.01 -8.69 5.41
N ASP A 152 0.14 -10.01 5.44
CA ASP A 152 0.52 -10.78 6.63
C ASP A 152 1.52 -11.87 6.21
N LYS A 153 2.78 -11.73 6.63
CA LYS A 153 3.84 -12.70 6.30
C LYS A 153 3.85 -13.92 7.22
N SER A 154 2.99 -13.96 8.23
CA SER A 154 2.91 -15.14 9.13
C SER A 154 2.33 -16.39 8.45
N ALA A 155 1.81 -16.25 7.21
CA ALA A 155 1.14 -17.31 6.44
C ALA A 155 0.00 -18.01 7.22
N SER A 156 -0.60 -17.31 8.17
CA SER A 156 -1.63 -17.85 9.07
C SER A 156 -3.04 -17.75 8.51
N ALA A 157 -3.21 -17.09 7.35
CA ALA A 157 -4.53 -16.84 6.79
C ALA A 157 -4.86 -17.84 5.67
N ASP A 158 -5.96 -18.58 5.84
CA ASP A 158 -6.48 -19.48 4.80
C ASP A 158 -7.29 -18.72 3.74
N LYS A 159 -7.76 -17.51 4.06
CA LYS A 159 -8.61 -16.69 3.19
C LYS A 159 -8.16 -15.25 3.14
N VAL A 160 -8.37 -14.65 2.00
CA VAL A 160 -8.21 -13.21 1.72
C VAL A 160 -9.57 -12.55 1.81
N ILE A 161 -9.68 -11.44 2.54
CA ILE A 161 -10.91 -10.65 2.61
C ILE A 161 -10.85 -9.49 1.62
N LEU A 162 -11.85 -9.39 0.77
CA LEU A 162 -12.03 -8.28 -0.18
C LEU A 162 -13.28 -7.50 0.22
N ILE A 163 -13.14 -6.19 0.45
CA ILE A 163 -14.23 -5.32 0.87
C ILE A 163 -14.40 -4.20 -0.16
N ASP A 164 -15.62 -4.02 -0.64
CA ASP A 164 -16.00 -2.86 -1.45
C ASP A 164 -16.70 -1.80 -0.59
N ALA A 165 -15.92 -0.88 -0.07
CA ALA A 165 -16.41 0.30 0.64
C ALA A 165 -16.60 1.52 -0.29
N SER A 166 -16.51 1.36 -1.61
CA SER A 166 -16.52 2.47 -2.58
C SER A 166 -17.81 3.29 -2.57
N LYS A 167 -18.91 2.72 -2.07
CA LYS A 167 -20.23 3.35 -1.97
C LYS A 167 -20.52 3.97 -0.61
N LEU A 168 -19.61 3.85 0.36
CA LEU A 168 -19.76 4.42 1.69
C LEU A 168 -19.34 5.89 1.73
N GLY A 169 -19.73 6.56 2.81
CA GLY A 169 -19.35 7.91 3.13
C GLY A 169 -20.28 8.99 2.57
N GLU A 170 -20.21 10.16 3.18
CA GLU A 170 -20.96 11.34 2.81
C GLU A 170 -20.10 12.30 2.00
N GLU A 171 -20.63 12.77 0.86
CA GLU A 171 -19.97 13.81 0.06
C GLU A 171 -20.10 15.17 0.74
N TYR A 172 -19.00 15.90 0.81
CA TYR A 172 -18.97 17.31 1.24
C TYR A 172 -18.00 18.12 0.37
N LYS A 173 -18.10 19.45 0.45
CA LYS A 173 -17.12 20.35 -0.15
C LYS A 173 -16.15 20.85 0.91
N ASP A 174 -14.87 20.78 0.63
CA ASP A 174 -13.85 21.38 1.49
C ASP A 174 -13.84 22.93 1.39
N ALA A 175 -12.99 23.60 2.16
CA ALA A 175 -12.85 25.05 2.18
C ALA A 175 -12.49 25.65 0.80
N ASN A 176 -11.95 24.87 -0.12
CA ASN A 176 -11.60 25.25 -1.49
C ASN A 176 -12.71 24.89 -2.51
N GLY A 177 -13.85 24.37 -2.05
CA GLY A 177 -14.97 23.95 -2.89
C GLY A 177 -14.76 22.60 -3.59
N LEU A 178 -13.70 21.85 -3.25
CA LEU A 178 -13.43 20.54 -3.82
C LEU A 178 -14.30 19.47 -3.18
N LYS A 179 -14.88 18.60 -4.00
CA LYS A 179 -15.63 17.42 -3.52
C LYS A 179 -14.73 16.48 -2.73
N LYS A 180 -15.17 16.12 -1.54
CA LYS A 180 -14.53 15.15 -0.63
C LYS A 180 -15.57 14.17 -0.12
N VAL A 181 -15.10 13.02 0.34
CA VAL A 181 -15.94 12.03 1.02
C VAL A 181 -15.39 11.80 2.43
N ARG A 182 -16.28 11.71 3.39
CA ARG A 182 -15.97 11.38 4.77
C ARG A 182 -16.76 10.15 5.18
N LEU A 183 -16.05 9.14 5.68
CA LEU A 183 -16.67 8.00 6.33
C LEU A 183 -17.13 8.38 7.74
N SER A 184 -18.30 7.92 8.14
CA SER A 184 -18.75 7.98 9.53
C SER A 184 -18.00 6.98 10.40
N ASN A 185 -18.06 7.14 11.72
CA ASN A 185 -17.46 6.17 12.64
C ASN A 185 -18.09 4.79 12.51
N ASP A 186 -19.39 4.71 12.30
CA ASP A 186 -20.11 3.44 12.14
C ASP A 186 -19.69 2.71 10.85
N GLU A 187 -19.47 3.45 9.76
CA GLU A 187 -18.95 2.89 8.50
C GLU A 187 -17.52 2.38 8.65
N ILE A 188 -16.67 3.13 9.37
CA ILE A 188 -15.30 2.69 9.69
C ILE A 188 -15.34 1.43 10.54
N GLU A 189 -16.16 1.40 11.59
CA GLU A 189 -16.32 0.23 12.46
C GLU A 189 -16.84 -0.99 11.69
N ARG A 190 -17.82 -0.79 10.79
CA ARG A 190 -18.30 -1.83 9.88
C ARG A 190 -17.18 -2.41 9.03
N ILE A 191 -16.37 -1.56 8.38
CA ILE A 191 -15.22 -2.02 7.57
C ILE A 191 -14.25 -2.83 8.45
N VAL A 192 -13.87 -2.30 9.60
CA VAL A 192 -12.90 -2.93 10.50
C VAL A 192 -13.41 -4.27 11.03
N THR A 193 -14.65 -4.33 11.48
CA THR A 193 -15.26 -5.57 12.02
C THR A 193 -15.36 -6.64 10.94
N THR A 194 -15.87 -6.28 9.76
CA THR A 194 -15.96 -7.19 8.61
C THR A 194 -14.58 -7.70 8.20
N PHE A 195 -13.58 -6.82 8.20
CA PHE A 195 -12.20 -7.17 7.85
C PHE A 195 -11.58 -8.14 8.85
N LEU A 196 -11.73 -7.88 10.14
CA LEU A 196 -11.15 -8.72 11.21
C LEU A 196 -11.82 -10.10 11.29
N ASN A 197 -13.13 -10.14 11.11
CA ASN A 197 -13.90 -11.38 11.15
C ASN A 197 -13.84 -12.17 9.83
N LYS A 198 -13.30 -11.58 8.77
CA LYS A 198 -13.34 -12.12 7.40
C LYS A 198 -14.74 -12.54 6.97
N GLU A 199 -15.69 -11.68 7.30
CA GLU A 199 -17.10 -11.95 7.08
C GLU A 199 -17.49 -11.69 5.62
N ALA A 200 -18.19 -12.65 5.00
CA ALA A 200 -18.81 -12.45 3.69
C ALA A 200 -20.17 -11.76 3.89
N VAL A 201 -20.35 -10.59 3.27
CA VAL A 201 -21.58 -9.79 3.34
C VAL A 201 -21.98 -9.41 1.92
N ASP A 202 -23.21 -9.72 1.53
CA ASP A 202 -23.73 -9.44 0.20
C ASP A 202 -23.52 -7.96 -0.18
N ASP A 203 -23.08 -7.74 -1.43
CA ASP A 203 -22.78 -6.43 -2.02
C ASP A 203 -21.74 -5.57 -1.22
N PHE A 204 -21.00 -6.19 -0.29
CA PHE A 204 -20.01 -5.47 0.51
C PHE A 204 -18.67 -6.19 0.65
N SER A 205 -18.67 -7.50 0.95
CA SER A 205 -17.43 -8.22 1.18
C SER A 205 -17.49 -9.68 0.75
N VAL A 206 -16.35 -10.23 0.36
CA VAL A 206 -16.17 -11.64 0.05
C VAL A 206 -14.87 -12.14 0.67
N ALA A 207 -14.91 -13.33 1.26
CA ALA A 207 -13.74 -14.04 1.74
C ALA A 207 -13.44 -15.20 0.80
N VAL A 208 -12.30 -15.13 0.11
CA VAL A 208 -11.87 -16.09 -0.91
C VAL A 208 -10.61 -16.83 -0.47
N THR A 209 -10.46 -18.06 -0.90
CA THR A 209 -9.22 -18.84 -0.72
C THR A 209 -8.16 -18.37 -1.72
N TYR A 210 -6.89 -18.73 -1.48
CA TYR A 210 -5.82 -18.41 -2.43
C TYR A 210 -5.95 -19.14 -3.77
N ASP A 211 -6.67 -20.26 -3.81
CA ASP A 211 -6.91 -21.03 -5.04
C ASP A 211 -8.04 -20.43 -5.89
N GLU A 212 -8.84 -19.51 -5.32
CA GLU A 212 -9.94 -18.81 -6.01
C GLU A 212 -9.50 -17.43 -6.54
N ILE A 213 -8.30 -16.96 -6.22
CA ILE A 213 -7.73 -15.69 -6.67
C ILE A 213 -6.82 -15.92 -7.89
#